data_30318474f45902614d23c6c4dc08a1ff
#
_entry.id   30318474f45902614d23c6c4dc08a1ff
#
_cell.length_a   1.000
_cell.length_b   1.000
_cell.length_c   1.000
_cell.angle_alpha   90.00
_cell.angle_beta   90.00
_cell.angle_gamma   90.00
#
_symmetry.space_group_name_H-M   'P 1'
#
loop_
_entity.id
_entity.type
_entity.pdbx_description
1 polymer ?
#
loop_
_entity_poly.entity_id
_entity_poly.type
_entity_poly.pdbx_seq_one_letter_code
_entity_poly.pdbx_strand_id
1 'polypeptide(L)'
;MQDRGSFRDPGNRVFAAPDAVYRGLSAEAADEWRALAASALADDPRIVATEEVAHAPEPWAALLRHERIPFVSYPYEWPFTLLKRAALLQLDLLLDALDEGLILKDATPYNVQWDGARGVFIDVGSFERYRDGTAWEGYRQFCQLQLYPLLLAAWKDVPFQPWLRGSLDGIAPAELRNLLSFRDRFRRGATTHVFLHARLERRYADRTREVKAELKRAGFRKELVVANARKLRGLVAGLEWRGASVAWGDYTQTWSYDENDAARKAGFVRDAVERVAPRLVWDLGCNDGTYSKLAAARGAYVVATDADHHVVDRLAREENERILPLVVDLADPPPPLGWRGAERKDLAARGTPDLTLALALVHHLAITRNLPLPELLDWLAGLDSALVVEFVDPADEMAQRLLAAKRAGLHADYDRSVFERLLGERFGVERTEELAAGRRVLYLVRPR
;
A
#
# COMPACT_ATOMS: atom_id res chain seq x y z
N MET A 1 -19.19 8.57 -9.47
CA MET A 1 -19.55 8.79 -8.02
C MET A 1 -18.44 9.61 -7.38
N GLN A 2 -18.77 10.59 -6.51
CA GLN A 2 -17.74 11.36 -5.80
C GLN A 2 -16.92 10.44 -4.89
N ASP A 3 -15.59 10.52 -4.99
CA ASP A 3 -14.69 9.84 -4.06
C ASP A 3 -14.60 10.64 -2.76
N ARG A 4 -14.93 9.99 -1.65
CA ARG A 4 -14.95 10.62 -0.34
C ARG A 4 -13.56 10.95 0.22
N GLY A 5 -12.51 10.36 -0.31
CA GLY A 5 -11.13 10.73 0.05
C GLY A 5 -10.77 12.17 -0.26
N SER A 6 -11.49 12.82 -1.20
CA SER A 6 -11.23 14.22 -1.60
C SER A 6 -12.06 15.28 -0.86
N PHE A 7 -12.90 14.90 0.12
CA PHE A 7 -13.87 15.85 0.70
C PHE A 7 -13.24 16.97 1.55
N ARG A 8 -12.01 16.79 2.02
CA ARG A 8 -11.31 17.78 2.87
C ARG A 8 -10.76 18.97 2.10
N ASP A 9 -10.52 18.82 0.79
CA ASP A 9 -10.02 19.91 -0.04
C ASP A 9 -11.19 20.71 -0.63
N PRO A 10 -11.40 21.98 -0.24
CA PRO A 10 -12.49 22.78 -0.78
C PRO A 10 -12.31 23.15 -2.26
N GLY A 11 -11.06 23.20 -2.74
CA GLY A 11 -10.71 23.60 -4.11
C GLY A 11 -10.77 22.46 -5.13
N ASN A 12 -10.84 21.20 -4.66
CA ASN A 12 -10.77 20.03 -5.50
C ASN A 12 -11.81 18.97 -5.10
N ARG A 13 -12.38 18.27 -6.08
CA ARG A 13 -13.22 17.09 -5.85
C ARG A 13 -12.91 16.02 -6.86
N VAL A 14 -12.73 14.80 -6.37
CA VAL A 14 -12.43 13.63 -7.19
C VAL A 14 -13.68 12.81 -7.40
N PHE A 15 -13.88 12.34 -8.63
CA PHE A 15 -15.00 11.49 -9.05
C PHE A 15 -14.44 10.25 -9.76
N ALA A 16 -14.79 9.07 -9.25
CA ALA A 16 -14.44 7.82 -9.92
C ALA A 16 -15.51 7.44 -10.96
N ALA A 17 -15.07 7.12 -12.16
CA ALA A 17 -15.87 6.52 -13.24
C ALA A 17 -15.25 5.15 -13.63
N PRO A 18 -15.97 4.31 -14.40
CA PRO A 18 -15.46 2.99 -14.78
C PRO A 18 -14.15 3.05 -15.58
N ASP A 19 -14.01 4.05 -16.44
CA ASP A 19 -12.91 4.23 -17.42
C ASP A 19 -11.83 5.21 -16.98
N ALA A 20 -12.13 6.13 -16.08
CA ALA A 20 -11.23 7.21 -15.69
C ALA A 20 -11.51 7.73 -14.27
N VAL A 21 -10.61 8.58 -13.81
CA VAL A 21 -10.82 9.40 -12.61
C VAL A 21 -10.93 10.84 -13.05
N TYR A 22 -11.94 11.56 -12.56
CA TYR A 22 -12.15 12.96 -12.86
C TYR A 22 -11.90 13.83 -11.63
N ARG A 23 -11.38 15.05 -11.86
CA ARG A 23 -11.16 16.04 -10.80
C ARG A 23 -11.77 17.36 -11.21
N GLY A 24 -12.76 17.82 -10.45
CA GLY A 24 -13.31 19.19 -10.58
C GLY A 24 -12.46 20.17 -9.80
N LEU A 25 -12.08 21.28 -10.41
CA LEU A 25 -11.24 22.33 -9.84
C LEU A 25 -12.02 23.63 -9.66
N SER A 26 -11.81 24.32 -8.51
CA SER A 26 -12.20 25.71 -8.32
C SER A 26 -11.42 26.63 -9.28
N ALA A 27 -11.79 27.90 -9.40
CA ALA A 27 -11.08 28.86 -10.24
C ALA A 27 -9.61 29.02 -9.84
N GLU A 28 -9.32 29.09 -8.54
CA GLU A 28 -7.95 29.18 -8.02
C GLU A 28 -7.14 27.92 -8.33
N ALA A 29 -7.71 26.73 -8.06
CA ALA A 29 -7.04 25.46 -8.35
C ALA A 29 -6.84 25.25 -9.86
N ALA A 30 -7.74 25.73 -10.72
CA ALA A 30 -7.59 25.68 -12.17
C ALA A 30 -6.43 26.57 -12.66
N ASP A 31 -6.19 27.72 -12.04
CA ASP A 31 -5.06 28.59 -12.38
C ASP A 31 -3.72 27.97 -11.99
N GLU A 32 -3.65 27.26 -10.86
CA GLU A 32 -2.45 26.52 -10.47
C GLU A 32 -2.22 25.29 -11.37
N TRP A 33 -3.29 24.58 -11.75
CA TRP A 33 -3.21 23.50 -12.74
C TRP A 33 -2.61 23.99 -14.09
N ARG A 34 -3.06 25.13 -14.59
CA ARG A 34 -2.53 25.70 -15.85
C ARG A 34 -1.06 26.05 -15.75
N ALA A 35 -0.56 26.42 -14.55
CA ALA A 35 0.87 26.63 -14.35
C ALA A 35 1.65 25.32 -14.43
N LEU A 36 1.14 24.23 -13.85
CA LEU A 36 1.72 22.91 -14.01
C LEU A 36 1.68 22.42 -15.46
N ALA A 37 0.52 22.57 -16.14
CA ALA A 37 0.32 22.17 -17.52
C ALA A 37 1.21 22.93 -18.53
N ALA A 38 1.69 24.13 -18.16
CA ALA A 38 2.63 24.92 -18.95
C ALA A 38 4.11 24.66 -18.64
N SER A 39 4.42 23.82 -17.63
CA SER A 39 5.77 23.48 -17.19
C SER A 39 6.28 22.21 -17.86
N ALA A 40 7.58 21.92 -17.74
CA ALA A 40 8.18 20.66 -18.19
C ALA A 40 7.65 19.42 -17.44
N LEU A 41 6.92 19.61 -16.32
CA LEU A 41 6.35 18.53 -15.53
C LEU A 41 4.99 18.04 -16.08
N ALA A 42 4.39 18.72 -17.06
CA ALA A 42 3.08 18.35 -17.60
C ALA A 42 3.01 16.90 -18.10
N ASP A 43 4.09 16.47 -18.78
CA ASP A 43 4.20 15.14 -19.38
C ASP A 43 5.17 14.23 -18.61
N ASP A 44 5.49 14.55 -17.35
CA ASP A 44 6.40 13.73 -16.54
C ASP A 44 5.76 12.37 -16.21
N PRO A 45 6.38 11.24 -16.59
CA PRO A 45 5.81 9.90 -16.37
C PRO A 45 5.66 9.53 -14.89
N ARG A 46 6.25 10.29 -13.98
CA ARG A 46 6.06 10.13 -12.52
C ARG A 46 4.75 10.74 -12.03
N ILE A 47 4.10 11.58 -12.83
CA ILE A 47 2.81 12.21 -12.53
C ILE A 47 1.74 11.46 -13.32
N VAL A 48 0.55 11.30 -12.73
CA VAL A 48 -0.57 10.65 -13.41
C VAL A 48 -0.93 11.39 -14.70
N ALA A 49 -1.06 10.65 -15.80
CA ALA A 49 -1.46 11.23 -17.08
C ALA A 49 -2.79 11.97 -16.92
N THR A 50 -2.79 13.24 -17.29
CA THR A 50 -3.89 14.17 -17.01
C THR A 50 -4.19 15.02 -18.24
N GLU A 51 -5.46 15.13 -18.57
CA GLU A 51 -5.97 16.04 -19.62
C GLU A 51 -7.09 16.93 -19.08
N GLU A 52 -7.14 18.18 -19.49
CA GLU A 52 -8.27 19.07 -19.20
C GLU A 52 -9.40 18.79 -20.19
N VAL A 53 -10.59 18.51 -19.68
CA VAL A 53 -11.79 18.24 -20.48
C VAL A 53 -12.33 19.55 -21.02
N ALA A 54 -12.77 19.58 -22.28
CA ALA A 54 -13.21 20.80 -22.97
C ALA A 54 -14.38 21.55 -22.29
N HIS A 55 -15.16 20.87 -21.48
CA HIS A 55 -16.30 21.45 -20.75
C HIS A 55 -16.36 20.95 -19.31
N ALA A 56 -16.29 21.86 -18.36
CA ALA A 56 -16.46 21.57 -16.94
C ALA A 56 -17.93 21.85 -16.54
N PRO A 57 -18.63 20.89 -15.88
CA PRO A 57 -19.95 21.14 -15.33
C PRO A 57 -19.86 22.06 -14.10
N GLU A 58 -20.88 22.94 -13.91
CA GLU A 58 -20.95 23.71 -12.68
C GLU A 58 -20.94 22.83 -11.42
N PRO A 59 -20.30 23.25 -10.33
CA PRO A 59 -19.70 24.56 -10.07
C PRO A 59 -18.20 24.67 -10.42
N TRP A 60 -17.64 23.77 -11.23
CA TRP A 60 -16.19 23.67 -11.47
C TRP A 60 -15.73 24.63 -12.57
N ALA A 61 -14.58 25.27 -12.35
CA ALA A 61 -13.94 26.13 -13.33
C ALA A 61 -13.12 25.32 -14.36
N ALA A 62 -12.66 24.13 -13.99
CA ALA A 62 -12.05 23.15 -14.89
C ALA A 62 -12.39 21.73 -14.43
N LEU A 63 -12.38 20.80 -15.38
CA LEU A 63 -12.53 19.38 -15.14
C LEU A 63 -11.33 18.65 -15.75
N LEU A 64 -10.60 17.93 -14.91
CA LEU A 64 -9.49 17.10 -15.34
C LEU A 64 -9.92 15.64 -15.44
N ARG A 65 -9.39 14.94 -16.46
CA ARG A 65 -9.49 13.49 -16.62
C ARG A 65 -8.11 12.89 -16.38
N HIS A 66 -8.04 11.94 -15.46
CA HIS A 66 -6.82 11.22 -15.11
C HIS A 66 -6.88 9.76 -15.59
N GLU A 67 -5.72 9.21 -15.93
CA GLU A 67 -5.56 7.77 -16.10
C GLU A 67 -5.92 7.04 -14.79
N ARG A 68 -6.56 5.89 -14.91
CA ARG A 68 -6.95 5.09 -13.75
C ARG A 68 -5.82 4.16 -13.32
N ILE A 69 -5.42 4.25 -12.06
CA ILE A 69 -4.50 3.29 -11.43
C ILE A 69 -5.24 1.95 -11.23
N PRO A 70 -4.62 0.80 -11.54
CA PRO A 70 -5.28 -0.50 -11.49
C PRO A 70 -5.86 -0.87 -10.13
N PHE A 71 -5.15 -0.53 -9.05
CA PHE A 71 -5.59 -0.78 -7.67
C PHE A 71 -5.11 0.32 -6.72
N VAL A 72 -6.02 0.87 -5.91
CA VAL A 72 -5.69 1.89 -4.91
C VAL A 72 -5.16 1.21 -3.65
N SER A 73 -3.93 1.56 -3.24
CA SER A 73 -3.30 1.09 -2.01
C SER A 73 -3.01 2.24 -1.05
N TYR A 74 -2.79 1.93 0.21
CA TYR A 74 -2.55 2.93 1.24
C TYR A 74 -1.19 2.75 1.92
N PRO A 75 -0.54 3.82 2.38
CA PRO A 75 0.80 3.77 2.97
C PRO A 75 0.96 2.81 4.15
N TYR A 76 -0.11 2.53 4.89
CA TYR A 76 -0.12 1.56 5.99
C TYR A 76 -0.16 0.09 5.51
N GLU A 77 -0.19 -0.15 4.21
CA GLU A 77 -0.09 -1.48 3.58
C GLU A 77 1.24 -1.63 2.82
N TRP A 78 2.00 -0.56 2.67
CA TRP A 78 3.22 -0.61 1.87
C TRP A 78 4.38 -1.23 2.66
N PRO A 79 5.19 -2.10 2.03
CA PRO A 79 6.47 -2.49 2.60
C PRO A 79 7.43 -1.29 2.66
N PHE A 80 8.52 -1.45 3.38
CA PHE A 80 9.53 -0.40 3.55
C PHE A 80 10.03 0.16 2.21
N THR A 81 10.30 -0.71 1.26
CA THR A 81 10.81 -0.34 -0.08
C THR A 81 9.83 0.58 -0.81
N LEU A 82 8.52 0.30 -0.79
CA LEU A 82 7.54 1.17 -1.45
C LEU A 82 7.44 2.53 -0.76
N LEU A 83 7.35 2.58 0.57
CA LEU A 83 7.30 3.87 1.29
C LEU A 83 8.57 4.70 1.05
N LYS A 84 9.76 4.08 1.03
CA LYS A 84 11.02 4.75 0.70
C LYS A 84 11.02 5.32 -0.72
N ARG A 85 10.52 4.56 -1.70
CA ARG A 85 10.43 5.00 -3.09
C ARG A 85 9.42 6.14 -3.26
N ALA A 86 8.28 6.09 -2.56
CA ALA A 86 7.30 7.18 -2.54
C ALA A 86 7.91 8.47 -1.97
N ALA A 87 8.68 8.37 -0.89
CA ALA A 87 9.37 9.51 -0.30
C ALA A 87 10.42 10.12 -1.25
N LEU A 88 11.19 9.29 -1.95
CA LEU A 88 12.16 9.75 -2.94
C LEU A 88 11.47 10.40 -4.13
N LEU A 89 10.40 9.80 -4.67
CA LEU A 89 9.61 10.34 -5.77
C LEU A 89 9.07 11.73 -5.44
N GLN A 90 8.49 11.93 -4.26
CA GLN A 90 7.98 13.24 -3.86
C GLN A 90 9.09 14.28 -3.67
N LEU A 91 10.25 13.90 -3.15
CA LEU A 91 11.38 14.83 -3.02
C LEU A 91 11.99 15.19 -4.38
N ASP A 92 12.04 14.25 -5.31
CA ASP A 92 12.50 14.49 -6.68
C ASP A 92 11.54 15.43 -7.40
N LEU A 93 10.22 15.17 -7.34
CA LEU A 93 9.21 16.07 -7.91
C LEU A 93 9.21 17.46 -7.26
N LEU A 94 9.47 17.56 -5.95
CA LEU A 94 9.60 18.86 -5.27
C LEU A 94 10.80 19.65 -5.81
N LEU A 95 11.95 18.99 -6.03
CA LEU A 95 13.15 19.65 -6.56
C LEU A 95 12.92 20.12 -8.01
N ASP A 96 12.35 19.27 -8.85
CA ASP A 96 12.05 19.59 -10.24
C ASP A 96 10.97 20.69 -10.34
N ALA A 97 9.94 20.65 -9.48
CA ALA A 97 8.94 21.71 -9.38
C ALA A 97 9.54 23.07 -9.00
N LEU A 98 10.47 23.07 -8.04
CA LEU A 98 11.18 24.30 -7.67
C LEU A 98 12.00 24.84 -8.83
N ASP A 99 12.60 24.01 -9.67
CA ASP A 99 13.36 24.47 -10.85
C ASP A 99 12.42 25.14 -11.87
N GLU A 100 11.19 24.67 -12.01
CA GLU A 100 10.11 25.23 -12.85
C GLU A 100 9.35 26.43 -12.20
N GLY A 101 9.73 26.89 -11.00
CA GLY A 101 9.03 27.96 -10.30
C GLY A 101 7.73 27.52 -9.61
N LEU A 102 7.55 26.21 -9.45
CA LEU A 102 6.44 25.59 -8.73
C LEU A 102 6.92 24.99 -7.39
N ILE A 103 5.99 24.57 -6.55
CA ILE A 103 6.25 23.84 -5.31
C ILE A 103 5.12 22.83 -5.05
N LEU A 104 5.43 21.72 -4.37
CA LEU A 104 4.43 20.83 -3.81
C LEU A 104 4.00 21.33 -2.43
N LYS A 105 2.75 21.77 -2.27
CA LYS A 105 2.24 22.24 -0.97
C LYS A 105 2.04 21.09 0.03
N ASP A 106 1.67 19.91 -0.46
CA ASP A 106 1.44 18.71 0.33
C ASP A 106 2.53 17.68 0.12
N ALA A 107 2.85 16.92 1.17
CA ALA A 107 3.86 15.87 1.13
C ALA A 107 3.39 14.58 1.81
N THR A 108 2.10 14.31 1.69
CA THR A 108 1.52 13.04 2.16
C THR A 108 1.83 11.90 1.20
N PRO A 109 2.19 10.70 1.68
CA PRO A 109 2.37 9.53 0.81
C PRO A 109 1.06 9.08 0.14
N TYR A 110 -0.10 9.50 0.63
CA TYR A 110 -1.40 9.25 -0.02
C TYR A 110 -1.52 9.89 -1.41
N ASN A 111 -0.66 10.85 -1.74
CA ASN A 111 -0.57 11.44 -3.07
C ASN A 111 0.23 10.59 -4.06
N VAL A 112 0.76 9.44 -3.62
CA VAL A 112 1.41 8.46 -4.49
C VAL A 112 0.55 7.19 -4.55
N GLN A 113 0.47 6.62 -5.74
CA GLN A 113 -0.09 5.29 -5.97
C GLN A 113 0.90 4.43 -6.73
N TRP A 114 0.60 3.14 -6.83
CA TRP A 114 1.48 2.16 -7.45
C TRP A 114 0.81 1.50 -8.64
N ASP A 115 1.51 1.49 -9.75
CA ASP A 115 1.20 0.67 -10.92
C ASP A 115 2.30 -0.37 -11.05
N GLY A 116 2.08 -1.53 -10.43
CA GLY A 116 3.14 -2.50 -10.17
C GLY A 116 4.27 -1.89 -9.34
N ALA A 117 5.49 -1.92 -9.85
CA ALA A 117 6.65 -1.30 -9.21
C ALA A 117 6.76 0.22 -9.47
N ARG A 118 5.98 0.77 -10.42
CA ARG A 118 6.03 2.18 -10.77
C ARG A 118 5.23 3.03 -9.79
N GLY A 119 5.90 3.94 -9.07
CA GLY A 119 5.22 4.97 -8.27
C GLY A 119 4.70 6.09 -9.16
N VAL A 120 3.45 6.49 -8.96
CA VAL A 120 2.76 7.54 -9.71
C VAL A 120 2.21 8.58 -8.74
N PHE A 121 2.60 9.83 -8.90
CA PHE A 121 2.05 10.95 -8.14
C PHE A 121 0.69 11.33 -8.71
N ILE A 122 -0.38 11.21 -7.92
CA ILE A 122 -1.76 11.34 -8.40
C ILE A 122 -2.42 12.68 -8.05
N ASP A 123 -1.79 13.50 -7.23
CA ASP A 123 -2.38 14.76 -6.78
C ASP A 123 -1.80 15.99 -7.49
N VAL A 124 -2.22 16.19 -8.73
CA VAL A 124 -1.83 17.37 -9.52
C VAL A 124 -2.25 18.70 -8.86
N GLY A 125 -3.28 18.68 -8.01
CA GLY A 125 -3.72 19.83 -7.23
C GLY A 125 -2.79 20.21 -6.07
N SER A 126 -1.77 19.42 -5.80
CA SER A 126 -0.72 19.71 -4.82
C SER A 126 0.36 20.66 -5.38
N PHE A 127 0.44 20.83 -6.69
CA PHE A 127 1.35 21.80 -7.28
C PHE A 127 0.77 23.23 -7.21
N GLU A 128 1.61 24.19 -6.82
CA GLU A 128 1.28 25.62 -6.84
C GLU A 128 2.51 26.45 -7.22
N ARG A 129 2.32 27.69 -7.65
CA ARG A 129 3.42 28.63 -7.92
C ARG A 129 4.22 28.91 -6.66
N TYR A 130 5.54 28.73 -6.74
CA TYR A 130 6.42 29.05 -5.64
C TYR A 130 6.42 30.57 -5.38
N ARG A 131 6.27 30.94 -4.12
CA ARG A 131 6.33 32.35 -3.67
C ARG A 131 7.63 32.58 -2.89
N ASP A 132 8.47 33.46 -3.38
CA ASP A 132 9.72 33.80 -2.70
C ASP A 132 9.48 34.18 -1.24
N GLY A 133 10.38 33.74 -0.39
CA GLY A 133 10.29 33.98 1.05
C GLY A 133 9.42 32.99 1.82
N THR A 134 8.83 31.97 1.15
CA THR A 134 8.02 30.95 1.82
C THR A 134 8.81 29.67 2.06
N ALA A 135 8.63 29.08 3.24
CA ALA A 135 9.15 27.74 3.55
C ALA A 135 8.25 26.68 2.92
N TRP A 136 8.80 25.48 2.71
CA TRP A 136 8.01 24.34 2.26
C TRP A 136 6.99 23.91 3.32
N GLU A 137 5.71 24.12 3.06
CA GLU A 137 4.61 23.79 4.00
C GLU A 137 4.47 22.27 4.21
N GLY A 138 4.75 21.46 3.19
CA GLY A 138 4.71 19.99 3.26
C GLY A 138 5.78 19.35 4.15
N TYR A 139 6.77 20.10 4.63
CA TYR A 139 7.90 19.55 5.41
C TYR A 139 7.47 18.74 6.64
N ARG A 140 6.53 19.26 7.44
CA ARG A 140 6.02 18.57 8.63
C ARG A 140 5.34 17.26 8.24
N GLN A 141 4.47 17.33 7.26
CA GLN A 141 3.72 16.18 6.76
C GLN A 141 4.66 15.11 6.19
N PHE A 142 5.67 15.51 5.42
CA PHE A 142 6.73 14.62 4.94
C PHE A 142 7.45 13.90 6.09
N CYS A 143 7.85 14.65 7.13
CA CYS A 143 8.51 14.05 8.27
C CYS A 143 7.64 13.03 8.99
N GLN A 144 6.39 13.37 9.29
CA GLN A 144 5.50 12.55 10.10
C GLN A 144 4.98 11.30 9.37
N LEU A 145 4.72 11.41 8.06
CA LEU A 145 4.08 10.34 7.28
C LEU A 145 5.05 9.50 6.45
N GLN A 146 6.27 9.97 6.24
CA GLN A 146 7.25 9.27 5.42
C GLN A 146 8.61 9.09 6.12
N LEU A 147 9.26 10.17 6.53
CA LEU A 147 10.59 10.07 7.12
C LEU A 147 10.57 9.29 8.43
N TYR A 148 9.68 9.63 9.37
CA TYR A 148 9.66 9.00 10.69
C TYR A 148 9.26 7.52 10.65
N PRO A 149 8.26 7.10 9.87
CA PRO A 149 8.01 5.68 9.60
C PRO A 149 9.24 4.94 9.08
N LEU A 150 9.95 5.51 8.10
CA LEU A 150 11.17 4.92 7.56
C LEU A 150 12.30 4.85 8.60
N LEU A 151 12.48 5.89 9.43
CA LEU A 151 13.46 5.87 10.51
C LEU A 151 13.13 4.83 11.58
N LEU A 152 11.84 4.68 11.92
CA LEU A 152 11.38 3.70 12.88
C LEU A 152 11.73 2.28 12.41
N ALA A 153 11.41 1.94 11.17
CA ALA A 153 11.75 0.65 10.60
C ALA A 153 13.26 0.45 10.48
N ALA A 154 13.99 1.39 9.87
CA ALA A 154 15.42 1.25 9.58
C ALA A 154 16.31 1.29 10.83
N TRP A 155 15.94 2.04 11.87
CA TRP A 155 16.79 2.23 13.05
C TRP A 155 16.38 1.40 14.26
N LYS A 156 15.10 1.03 14.34
CA LYS A 156 14.54 0.33 15.51
C LYS A 156 14.00 -1.05 15.18
N ASP A 157 13.94 -1.42 13.90
CA ASP A 157 13.34 -2.67 13.43
C ASP A 157 11.88 -2.84 13.91
N VAL A 158 11.13 -1.73 13.90
CA VAL A 158 9.72 -1.69 14.30
C VAL A 158 8.86 -1.39 13.07
N PRO A 159 7.86 -2.21 12.78
CA PRO A 159 6.91 -1.96 11.68
C PRO A 159 6.19 -0.62 11.87
N PHE A 160 6.10 0.15 10.81
CA PHE A 160 5.44 1.47 10.84
C PHE A 160 3.96 1.41 10.47
N GLN A 161 3.50 0.32 9.86
CA GLN A 161 2.13 0.16 9.36
C GLN A 161 1.06 0.42 10.44
N PRO A 162 1.19 -0.10 11.69
CA PRO A 162 0.22 0.21 12.76
C PRO A 162 0.12 1.70 13.08
N TRP A 163 1.25 2.44 12.99
CA TRP A 163 1.26 3.89 13.25
C TRP A 163 0.50 4.65 12.16
N LEU A 164 0.76 4.34 10.89
CA LEU A 164 0.07 4.98 9.77
C LEU A 164 -1.40 4.58 9.66
N ARG A 165 -1.76 3.35 10.10
CA ARG A 165 -3.15 2.90 10.20
C ARG A 165 -3.89 3.61 11.34
N GLY A 166 -3.23 3.83 12.47
CA GLY A 166 -3.81 4.41 13.70
C GLY A 166 -3.87 5.93 13.73
N SER A 167 -3.09 6.63 12.89
CA SER A 167 -3.00 8.09 12.88
C SER A 167 -3.04 8.69 11.49
N LEU A 168 -3.92 9.66 11.28
CA LEU A 168 -3.99 10.44 10.02
C LEU A 168 -2.74 11.29 9.78
N ASP A 169 -2.14 11.78 10.86
CA ASP A 169 -0.99 12.68 10.80
C ASP A 169 0.35 11.91 10.88
N GLY A 170 0.27 10.57 10.98
CA GLY A 170 1.46 9.71 11.10
C GLY A 170 2.09 9.76 12.50
N ILE A 171 3.41 9.71 12.57
CA ILE A 171 4.19 9.70 13.82
C ILE A 171 4.56 11.13 14.20
N ALA A 172 4.14 11.60 15.37
CA ALA A 172 4.52 12.92 15.84
C ALA A 172 6.03 13.02 16.16
N PRO A 173 6.69 14.20 15.97
CA PRO A 173 8.11 14.37 16.28
C PRO A 173 8.49 14.01 17.71
N ALA A 174 7.59 14.29 18.67
CA ALA A 174 7.80 13.96 20.08
C ALA A 174 7.73 12.44 20.34
N GLU A 175 6.85 11.73 19.65
CA GLU A 175 6.71 10.27 19.74
C GLU A 175 7.96 9.58 19.22
N LEU A 176 8.39 9.89 18.00
CA LEU A 176 9.62 9.30 17.46
C LEU A 176 10.84 9.61 18.36
N ARG A 177 10.98 10.86 18.80
CA ARG A 177 12.06 11.24 19.73
C ARG A 177 12.08 10.37 20.98
N ASN A 178 10.93 10.02 21.55
CA ASN A 178 10.84 9.18 22.75
C ASN A 178 11.21 7.71 22.49
N LEU A 179 11.05 7.23 21.26
CA LEU A 179 11.44 5.89 20.83
C LEU A 179 12.94 5.77 20.49
N LEU A 180 13.60 6.89 20.19
CA LEU A 180 15.01 6.89 19.85
C LEU A 180 15.90 6.87 21.10
N SER A 181 16.97 6.04 21.04
CA SER A 181 18.00 5.98 22.08
C SER A 181 18.94 7.20 22.02
N PHE A 182 19.74 7.39 23.07
CA PHE A 182 20.78 8.43 23.07
C PHE A 182 21.76 8.27 21.90
N ARG A 183 22.10 7.02 21.51
CA ARG A 183 23.00 6.72 20.39
C ARG A 183 22.40 7.13 19.05
N ASP A 184 21.11 7.00 18.86
CA ASP A 184 20.42 7.36 17.62
C ASP A 184 20.50 8.87 17.33
N ARG A 185 20.75 9.69 18.35
CA ARG A 185 20.95 11.14 18.18
C ARG A 185 22.11 11.50 17.26
N PHE A 186 23.12 10.63 17.19
CA PHE A 186 24.31 10.84 16.37
C PHE A 186 24.14 10.33 14.94
N ARG A 187 23.04 9.68 14.64
CA ARG A 187 22.75 9.25 13.27
C ARG A 187 22.47 10.47 12.38
N ARG A 188 22.85 10.36 11.10
CA ARG A 188 22.67 11.44 10.12
C ARG A 188 21.20 11.88 10.08
N GLY A 189 20.94 13.17 10.18
CA GLY A 189 19.60 13.76 10.11
C GLY A 189 18.79 13.69 11.42
N ALA A 190 19.15 12.87 12.39
CA ALA A 190 18.41 12.74 13.66
C ALA A 190 18.29 14.08 14.39
N THR A 191 19.41 14.77 14.60
CA THR A 191 19.41 16.05 15.32
C THR A 191 18.52 17.08 14.65
N THR A 192 18.61 17.23 13.33
CA THR A 192 17.87 18.27 12.60
C THR A 192 16.38 17.93 12.44
N HIS A 193 16.10 16.71 11.94
CA HIS A 193 14.75 16.37 11.50
C HIS A 193 13.88 15.74 12.60
N VAL A 194 14.49 15.28 13.73
CA VAL A 194 13.72 14.71 14.84
C VAL A 194 13.86 15.58 16.09
N PHE A 195 15.09 15.74 16.64
CA PHE A 195 15.25 16.39 17.95
C PHE A 195 14.98 17.89 17.90
N LEU A 196 15.51 18.60 16.89
CA LEU A 196 15.25 20.03 16.72
C LEU A 196 13.78 20.26 16.32
N HIS A 197 13.23 19.45 15.40
CA HIS A 197 11.84 19.53 14.99
C HIS A 197 10.90 19.39 16.19
N ALA A 198 11.06 18.34 17.02
CA ALA A 198 10.28 18.14 18.24
C ALA A 198 10.41 19.29 19.25
N ARG A 199 11.60 19.93 19.35
CA ARG A 199 11.81 21.10 20.21
C ARG A 199 11.10 22.33 19.69
N LEU A 200 11.18 22.57 18.40
CA LEU A 200 10.55 23.73 17.76
C LEU A 200 9.03 23.60 17.81
N GLU A 201 8.48 22.45 17.49
CA GLU A 201 7.04 22.20 17.55
C GLU A 201 6.48 22.50 18.95
N ARG A 202 7.13 22.03 20.02
CA ARG A 202 6.72 22.34 21.39
C ARG A 202 6.82 23.83 21.74
N ARG A 203 7.87 24.51 21.23
CA ARG A 203 8.06 25.95 21.52
C ARG A 203 7.06 26.84 20.81
N TYR A 204 6.58 26.40 19.64
CA TYR A 204 5.76 27.22 18.76
C TYR A 204 4.33 26.69 18.60
N ALA A 205 3.90 25.70 19.40
CA ALA A 205 2.56 25.14 19.36
C ALA A 205 1.47 26.22 19.41
N ASP A 206 1.69 27.32 20.18
CA ASP A 206 0.75 28.41 20.37
C ASP A 206 1.01 29.66 19.49
N ARG A 207 2.08 29.65 18.64
CA ARG A 207 2.56 30.85 17.94
C ARG A 207 2.71 30.72 16.42
N THR A 208 1.92 29.90 15.77
CA THR A 208 2.04 29.58 14.33
C THR A 208 2.04 30.79 13.40
N ARG A 209 1.27 31.84 13.71
CA ARG A 209 1.21 33.09 12.91
C ARG A 209 2.49 33.93 13.06
N GLU A 210 3.06 34.01 14.25
CA GLU A 210 4.27 34.79 14.53
C GLU A 210 5.48 34.16 13.84
N VAL A 211 5.55 32.82 13.84
CA VAL A 211 6.65 32.06 13.18
C VAL A 211 6.63 32.24 11.67
N LYS A 212 5.47 32.18 11.03
CA LYS A 212 5.36 32.49 9.58
C LYS A 212 5.84 33.91 9.27
N ALA A 213 5.50 34.88 10.11
CA ALA A 213 5.95 36.26 9.95
C ALA A 213 7.46 36.44 10.20
N GLU A 214 8.05 35.74 11.18
CA GLU A 214 9.47 35.77 11.46
C GLU A 214 10.30 35.10 10.35
N LEU A 215 9.85 33.94 9.83
CA LEU A 215 10.49 33.26 8.70
C LEU A 215 10.47 34.14 7.44
N LYS A 216 9.36 34.81 7.17
CA LYS A 216 9.25 35.78 6.07
C LYS A 216 10.19 36.97 6.23
N ARG A 217 10.32 37.51 7.47
CA ARG A 217 11.26 38.61 7.77
C ARG A 217 12.73 38.18 7.71
N ALA A 218 13.02 36.93 8.06
CA ALA A 218 14.37 36.36 7.98
C ALA A 218 14.85 36.11 6.54
N GLY A 219 13.99 36.31 5.52
CA GLY A 219 14.32 36.14 4.11
C GLY A 219 14.59 34.69 3.76
N PHE A 220 13.59 33.82 3.99
CA PHE A 220 13.70 32.42 3.59
C PHE A 220 13.87 32.35 2.07
N ARG A 221 14.99 31.77 1.59
CA ARG A 221 15.33 31.75 0.17
C ARG A 221 15.02 30.38 -0.41
N LYS A 222 14.65 30.33 -1.70
CA LYS A 222 14.43 29.11 -2.48
C LYS A 222 15.57 28.09 -2.30
N GLU A 223 16.83 28.57 -2.29
CA GLU A 223 18.01 27.75 -2.12
C GLU A 223 18.04 26.98 -0.79
N LEU A 224 17.41 27.51 0.27
CA LEU A 224 17.29 26.82 1.56
C LEU A 224 16.28 25.67 1.48
N VAL A 225 15.18 25.85 0.77
CA VAL A 225 14.20 24.78 0.51
C VAL A 225 14.86 23.66 -0.29
N VAL A 226 15.54 24.01 -1.39
CA VAL A 226 16.28 23.07 -2.25
C VAL A 226 17.36 22.32 -1.46
N ALA A 227 18.16 23.05 -0.67
CA ALA A 227 19.21 22.42 0.15
C ALA A 227 18.64 21.46 1.19
N ASN A 228 17.50 21.80 1.82
CA ASN A 228 16.82 20.94 2.77
C ASN A 228 16.23 19.69 2.08
N ALA A 229 15.55 19.86 0.95
CA ALA A 229 15.00 18.75 0.16
C ALA A 229 16.10 17.78 -0.30
N ARG A 230 17.25 18.29 -0.79
CA ARG A 230 18.42 17.47 -1.16
C ARG A 230 19.00 16.71 0.03
N LYS A 231 19.07 17.32 1.22
CA LYS A 231 19.53 16.65 2.44
C LYS A 231 18.58 15.54 2.87
N LEU A 232 17.25 15.80 2.83
CA LEU A 232 16.22 14.80 3.11
C LEU A 232 16.31 13.65 2.12
N ARG A 233 16.41 13.94 0.82
CA ARG A 233 16.59 12.94 -0.23
C ARG A 233 17.81 12.04 0.02
N GLY A 234 18.96 12.64 0.33
CA GLY A 234 20.17 11.90 0.65
C GLY A 234 20.07 11.09 1.95
N LEU A 235 19.27 11.54 2.92
CA LEU A 235 18.97 10.79 4.13
C LEU A 235 18.10 9.57 3.80
N VAL A 236 16.96 9.77 3.13
CA VAL A 236 16.01 8.71 2.77
C VAL A 236 16.66 7.67 1.85
N ALA A 237 17.44 8.10 0.85
CA ALA A 237 18.16 7.20 -0.06
C ALA A 237 19.11 6.25 0.68
N GLY A 238 19.78 6.76 1.74
CA GLY A 238 20.71 5.97 2.57
C GLY A 238 20.05 5.09 3.63
N LEU A 239 18.72 5.12 3.80
CA LEU A 239 18.05 4.25 4.75
C LEU A 239 17.93 2.83 4.17
N GLU A 240 18.26 1.86 5.00
CA GLU A 240 18.09 0.44 4.72
C GLU A 240 17.39 -0.23 5.88
N TRP A 241 16.43 -1.06 5.57
CA TRP A 241 15.83 -1.95 6.54
C TRP A 241 16.38 -3.35 6.35
N ARG A 242 17.04 -3.86 7.39
CA ARG A 242 17.72 -5.16 7.39
C ARG A 242 17.05 -6.16 8.32
N GLY A 243 15.90 -5.82 8.89
CA GLY A 243 15.21 -6.53 9.95
C GLY A 243 15.54 -8.03 10.06
N ALA A 244 15.52 -8.56 11.26
CA ALA A 244 15.71 -9.99 11.45
C ALA A 244 14.51 -10.73 10.82
N SER A 245 14.78 -11.69 9.93
CA SER A 245 13.76 -12.61 9.43
C SER A 245 12.98 -13.18 10.63
N VAL A 246 11.73 -12.81 10.77
CA VAL A 246 10.84 -13.44 11.74
C VAL A 246 10.52 -14.85 11.23
N ALA A 247 10.17 -15.77 12.11
CA ALA A 247 10.06 -17.23 11.91
C ALA A 247 9.25 -17.72 10.67
N TRP A 248 8.64 -16.82 9.92
CA TRP A 248 7.90 -17.11 8.68
C TRP A 248 8.77 -17.08 7.42
N GLY A 249 9.94 -16.39 7.43
CA GLY A 249 10.87 -16.36 6.29
C GLY A 249 11.58 -17.67 6.02
N ASP A 250 11.68 -18.56 7.02
CA ASP A 250 12.21 -19.92 6.88
C ASP A 250 11.20 -20.91 6.28
N TYR A 251 9.98 -20.45 5.99
CA TYR A 251 8.91 -21.27 5.41
C TYR A 251 9.24 -21.83 4.03
N THR A 252 10.09 -21.13 3.28
CA THR A 252 10.58 -21.62 1.97
C THR A 252 11.46 -22.84 2.09
N GLN A 253 12.05 -23.11 3.27
CA GLN A 253 12.91 -24.29 3.51
C GLN A 253 12.14 -25.51 4.06
N THR A 254 10.88 -25.33 4.49
CA THR A 254 10.03 -26.42 5.04
C THR A 254 8.85 -26.74 4.12
N TRP A 255 9.05 -26.70 2.82
CA TRP A 255 8.02 -27.14 1.87
C TRP A 255 7.78 -28.65 2.04
N SER A 256 6.57 -28.99 2.46
CA SER A 256 6.09 -30.36 2.50
C SER A 256 5.67 -30.90 1.12
N TYR A 257 6.02 -30.20 0.05
CA TYR A 257 5.86 -30.67 -1.32
C TYR A 257 7.13 -31.33 -1.82
N ASP A 258 7.00 -32.45 -2.48
CA ASP A 258 8.02 -32.90 -3.39
C ASP A 258 8.05 -32.05 -4.67
N GLU A 259 9.10 -32.13 -5.47
CA GLU A 259 9.25 -31.35 -6.71
C GLU A 259 8.10 -31.59 -7.70
N ASN A 260 7.51 -32.78 -7.72
CA ASN A 260 6.41 -33.15 -8.59
C ASN A 260 5.12 -32.45 -8.14
N ASP A 261 4.80 -32.47 -6.85
CA ASP A 261 3.62 -31.81 -6.31
C ASP A 261 3.73 -30.27 -6.46
N ALA A 262 4.92 -29.70 -6.30
CA ALA A 262 5.16 -28.28 -6.56
C ALA A 262 4.90 -27.92 -8.05
N ALA A 263 5.37 -28.78 -8.97
CA ALA A 263 5.14 -28.61 -10.40
C ALA A 263 3.64 -28.75 -10.77
N ARG A 264 2.93 -29.72 -10.17
CA ARG A 264 1.49 -29.93 -10.35
C ARG A 264 0.68 -28.74 -9.84
N LYS A 265 1.01 -28.22 -8.64
CA LYS A 265 0.38 -27.01 -8.09
C LYS A 265 0.59 -25.80 -9.01
N ALA A 266 1.81 -25.59 -9.49
CA ALA A 266 2.10 -24.52 -10.45
C ALA A 266 1.35 -24.73 -11.77
N GLY A 267 1.21 -25.97 -12.25
CA GLY A 267 0.39 -26.34 -13.41
C GLY A 267 -1.08 -25.99 -13.19
N PHE A 268 -1.64 -26.36 -12.04
CA PHE A 268 -3.05 -26.07 -11.71
C PHE A 268 -3.34 -24.57 -11.70
N VAL A 269 -2.48 -23.78 -11.06
CA VAL A 269 -2.62 -22.31 -11.03
C VAL A 269 -2.48 -21.71 -12.42
N ARG A 270 -1.53 -22.22 -13.23
CA ARG A 270 -1.34 -21.81 -14.62
C ARG A 270 -2.59 -22.00 -15.45
N ASP A 271 -3.16 -23.21 -15.39
CA ASP A 271 -4.36 -23.57 -16.12
C ASP A 271 -5.57 -22.70 -15.66
N ALA A 272 -5.67 -22.42 -14.35
CA ALA A 272 -6.70 -21.55 -13.82
C ALA A 272 -6.56 -20.10 -14.36
N VAL A 273 -5.35 -19.54 -14.37
CA VAL A 273 -5.08 -18.22 -14.95
C VAL A 273 -5.39 -18.19 -16.45
N GLU A 274 -4.99 -19.22 -17.21
CA GLU A 274 -5.29 -19.31 -18.64
C GLU A 274 -6.79 -19.43 -18.92
N ARG A 275 -7.53 -20.21 -18.11
CA ARG A 275 -8.97 -20.41 -18.25
C ARG A 275 -9.79 -19.18 -17.89
N VAL A 276 -9.40 -18.45 -16.82
CA VAL A 276 -10.09 -17.25 -16.36
C VAL A 276 -9.69 -16.03 -17.19
N ALA A 277 -8.43 -16.00 -17.69
CA ALA A 277 -7.83 -14.87 -18.39
C ALA A 277 -8.01 -13.53 -17.61
N PRO A 278 -7.60 -13.48 -16.31
CA PRO A 278 -7.90 -12.36 -15.44
C PRO A 278 -7.11 -11.12 -15.82
N ARG A 279 -7.71 -9.95 -15.70
CA ARG A 279 -7.01 -8.66 -15.73
C ARG A 279 -6.43 -8.33 -14.37
N LEU A 280 -7.19 -8.62 -13.29
CA LEU A 280 -6.82 -8.39 -11.90
C LEU A 280 -6.84 -9.71 -11.12
N VAL A 281 -5.71 -10.03 -10.49
CA VAL A 281 -5.56 -11.18 -9.58
C VAL A 281 -5.26 -10.67 -8.18
N TRP A 282 -5.92 -11.26 -7.17
CA TRP A 282 -5.47 -11.14 -5.79
C TRP A 282 -4.79 -12.43 -5.36
N ASP A 283 -3.53 -12.33 -4.91
CA ASP A 283 -2.78 -13.44 -4.34
C ASP A 283 -2.70 -13.24 -2.83
N LEU A 284 -3.52 -13.99 -2.11
CA LEU A 284 -3.73 -13.87 -0.67
C LEU A 284 -2.79 -14.84 0.07
N GLY A 285 -1.84 -14.29 0.85
CA GLY A 285 -0.75 -15.06 1.45
C GLY A 285 0.30 -15.44 0.40
N CYS A 286 0.76 -14.44 -0.36
CA CYS A 286 1.59 -14.63 -1.55
C CYS A 286 3.00 -15.20 -1.27
N ASN A 287 3.48 -15.13 -0.03
CA ASN A 287 4.83 -15.49 0.35
C ASN A 287 5.87 -14.83 -0.59
N ASP A 288 6.77 -15.60 -1.21
CA ASP A 288 7.81 -15.11 -2.14
C ASP A 288 7.29 -14.66 -3.52
N GLY A 289 5.98 -14.67 -3.72
CA GLY A 289 5.31 -14.25 -4.95
C GLY A 289 5.44 -15.24 -6.11
N THR A 290 5.75 -16.50 -5.85
CA THR A 290 5.89 -17.51 -6.91
C THR A 290 4.65 -17.59 -7.81
N TYR A 291 3.44 -17.63 -7.23
CA TYR A 291 2.20 -17.68 -7.99
C TYR A 291 1.75 -16.32 -8.52
N SER A 292 2.09 -15.25 -7.81
CA SER A 292 1.95 -13.87 -8.31
C SER A 292 2.74 -13.68 -9.61
N LYS A 293 4.00 -14.10 -9.65
CA LYS A 293 4.86 -14.02 -10.85
C LYS A 293 4.32 -14.87 -12.00
N LEU A 294 3.76 -16.04 -11.68
CA LEU A 294 3.13 -16.91 -12.68
C LEU A 294 1.91 -16.23 -13.34
N ALA A 295 1.05 -15.57 -12.56
CA ALA A 295 -0.10 -14.83 -13.08
C ALA A 295 0.32 -13.58 -13.85
N ALA A 296 1.29 -12.81 -13.32
CA ALA A 296 1.85 -11.62 -13.97
C ALA A 296 2.49 -11.93 -15.33
N ALA A 297 3.21 -13.06 -15.45
CA ALA A 297 3.80 -13.52 -16.71
C ALA A 297 2.77 -13.81 -17.81
N ARG A 298 1.48 -13.94 -17.46
CA ARG A 298 0.34 -14.10 -18.38
C ARG A 298 -0.46 -12.83 -18.62
N GLY A 299 0.09 -11.69 -18.18
CA GLY A 299 -0.47 -10.37 -18.44
C GLY A 299 -1.43 -9.85 -17.38
N ALA A 300 -1.72 -10.59 -16.31
CA ALA A 300 -2.55 -10.11 -15.22
C ALA A 300 -1.81 -9.05 -14.37
N TYR A 301 -2.55 -8.07 -13.86
CA TYR A 301 -2.09 -7.23 -12.76
C TYR A 301 -2.36 -7.97 -11.45
N VAL A 302 -1.38 -8.06 -10.57
CA VAL A 302 -1.48 -8.86 -9.35
C VAL A 302 -1.33 -7.98 -8.11
N VAL A 303 -2.32 -8.01 -7.22
CA VAL A 303 -2.21 -7.51 -5.86
C VAL A 303 -1.79 -8.68 -4.97
N ALA A 304 -0.51 -8.68 -4.58
CA ALA A 304 0.11 -9.75 -3.80
C ALA A 304 0.16 -9.34 -2.33
N THR A 305 -0.56 -10.05 -1.46
CA THR A 305 -0.68 -9.69 -0.04
C THR A 305 -0.09 -10.76 0.86
N ASP A 306 0.65 -10.34 1.89
CA ASP A 306 1.12 -11.21 2.96
C ASP A 306 1.23 -10.42 4.27
N ALA A 307 1.12 -11.10 5.41
CA ALA A 307 1.31 -10.50 6.73
C ALA A 307 2.81 -10.34 7.08
N ASP A 308 3.71 -11.07 6.42
CA ASP A 308 5.15 -11.00 6.67
C ASP A 308 5.77 -9.83 5.92
N HIS A 309 6.14 -8.79 6.67
CA HIS A 309 6.75 -7.58 6.14
C HIS A 309 8.04 -7.83 5.34
N HIS A 310 8.84 -8.84 5.74
CA HIS A 310 10.13 -9.13 5.09
C HIS A 310 9.94 -9.80 3.75
N VAL A 311 8.98 -10.70 3.68
CA VAL A 311 8.62 -11.42 2.45
C VAL A 311 8.09 -10.43 1.42
N VAL A 312 7.15 -9.57 1.83
CA VAL A 312 6.56 -8.53 0.98
C VAL A 312 7.61 -7.50 0.54
N ASP A 313 8.50 -7.07 1.44
CA ASP A 313 9.56 -6.12 1.09
C ASP A 313 10.57 -6.71 0.11
N ARG A 314 10.88 -8.01 0.23
CA ARG A 314 11.72 -8.72 -0.73
C ARG A 314 11.08 -8.76 -2.11
N LEU A 315 9.78 -9.09 -2.18
CA LEU A 315 9.03 -9.08 -3.44
C LEU A 315 8.98 -7.67 -4.06
N ALA A 316 8.83 -6.62 -3.23
CA ALA A 316 8.86 -5.24 -3.70
C ALA A 316 10.20 -4.80 -4.31
N ARG A 317 11.31 -5.39 -3.85
CA ARG A 317 12.65 -5.13 -4.40
C ARG A 317 12.90 -5.76 -5.77
N GLU A 318 12.09 -6.73 -6.17
CA GLU A 318 12.18 -7.34 -7.51
C GLU A 318 11.65 -6.44 -8.63
N GLU A 319 10.94 -5.36 -8.28
CA GLU A 319 10.48 -4.31 -9.19
C GLU A 319 9.64 -4.82 -10.37
N ASN A 320 8.76 -5.79 -10.13
CA ASN A 320 7.88 -6.31 -11.17
C ASN A 320 6.80 -5.28 -11.53
N GLU A 321 6.68 -4.95 -12.83
CA GLU A 321 5.76 -3.93 -13.34
C GLU A 321 4.27 -4.30 -13.20
N ARG A 322 3.95 -5.58 -12.93
CA ARG A 322 2.56 -6.08 -12.84
C ARG A 322 2.20 -6.60 -11.46
N ILE A 323 3.11 -6.52 -10.48
CA ILE A 323 2.85 -7.00 -9.12
C ILE A 323 2.92 -5.83 -8.15
N LEU A 324 1.83 -5.61 -7.41
CA LEU A 324 1.75 -4.70 -6.29
C LEU A 324 1.83 -5.49 -4.98
N PRO A 325 2.99 -5.52 -4.30
CA PRO A 325 3.15 -6.22 -3.03
C PRO A 325 2.67 -5.36 -1.86
N LEU A 326 1.77 -5.89 -1.04
CA LEU A 326 1.18 -5.20 0.11
C LEU A 326 1.29 -6.02 1.39
N VAL A 327 1.59 -5.36 2.50
CA VAL A 327 1.57 -5.97 3.83
C VAL A 327 0.14 -5.94 4.37
N VAL A 328 -0.52 -7.10 4.38
CA VAL A 328 -1.90 -7.23 4.85
C VAL A 328 -2.04 -8.49 5.70
N ASP A 329 -2.41 -8.33 6.97
CA ASP A 329 -2.88 -9.45 7.80
C ASP A 329 -4.37 -9.72 7.49
N LEU A 330 -4.65 -10.82 6.81
CA LEU A 330 -6.01 -11.19 6.43
C LEU A 330 -6.89 -11.59 7.61
N ALA A 331 -6.32 -11.85 8.79
CA ALA A 331 -7.08 -12.04 10.01
C ALA A 331 -7.47 -10.72 10.70
N ASP A 332 -6.86 -9.60 10.29
CA ASP A 332 -7.18 -8.23 10.73
C ASP A 332 -6.97 -7.26 9.55
N PRO A 333 -7.73 -7.41 8.44
CA PRO A 333 -7.58 -6.56 7.28
C PRO A 333 -7.91 -5.11 7.62
N PRO A 334 -7.30 -4.11 6.93
CA PRO A 334 -7.59 -2.71 7.18
C PRO A 334 -9.08 -2.40 7.02
N PRO A 335 -9.75 -1.90 8.08
CA PRO A 335 -11.14 -1.45 7.99
C PRO A 335 -11.24 -0.13 7.21
N PRO A 336 -12.45 0.31 6.86
CA PRO A 336 -12.65 1.65 6.33
C PRO A 336 -12.19 2.69 7.34
N LEU A 337 -11.36 3.66 6.92
CA LEU A 337 -10.71 4.66 7.79
C LEU A 337 -11.10 6.10 7.44
N GLY A 338 -10.65 7.03 8.30
CA GLY A 338 -10.90 8.47 8.19
C GLY A 338 -12.25 8.89 8.75
N TRP A 339 -12.73 10.07 8.37
CA TRP A 339 -14.00 10.61 8.88
C TRP A 339 -15.16 9.67 8.56
N ARG A 340 -15.82 9.16 9.60
CA ARG A 340 -16.93 8.21 9.50
C ARG A 340 -16.58 6.92 8.72
N GLY A 341 -15.30 6.51 8.67
CA GLY A 341 -14.85 5.35 7.90
C GLY A 341 -15.03 5.50 6.38
N ALA A 342 -15.08 6.72 5.85
CA ALA A 342 -15.47 6.94 4.46
C ALA A 342 -14.36 7.48 3.55
N GLU A 343 -13.19 7.83 4.11
CA GLU A 343 -12.09 8.42 3.33
C GLU A 343 -11.18 7.37 2.70
N ARG A 344 -11.01 6.24 3.36
CA ARG A 344 -10.19 5.12 2.89
C ARG A 344 -11.03 3.87 2.92
N LYS A 345 -11.11 3.20 1.80
CA LYS A 345 -11.92 2.00 1.62
C LYS A 345 -11.22 0.79 2.24
N ASP A 346 -11.97 -0.17 2.75
CA ASP A 346 -11.45 -1.49 3.05
C ASP A 346 -10.95 -2.21 1.79
N LEU A 347 -10.31 -3.36 1.97
CA LEU A 347 -9.70 -4.10 0.86
C LEU A 347 -10.72 -4.47 -0.22
N ALA A 348 -11.87 -5.01 0.16
CA ALA A 348 -12.90 -5.47 -0.77
C ALA A 348 -13.56 -4.33 -1.56
N ALA A 349 -13.71 -3.15 -0.95
CA ALA A 349 -14.35 -2.00 -1.60
C ALA A 349 -13.45 -1.26 -2.62
N ARG A 350 -12.18 -1.69 -2.80
CA ARG A 350 -11.22 -1.03 -3.72
C ARG A 350 -11.18 -1.63 -5.12
N GLY A 351 -11.80 -2.79 -5.31
CA GLY A 351 -11.92 -3.46 -6.59
C GLY A 351 -12.28 -4.92 -6.42
N THR A 352 -12.88 -5.51 -7.45
CA THR A 352 -13.19 -6.93 -7.51
C THR A 352 -12.14 -7.62 -8.36
N PRO A 353 -11.39 -8.63 -7.85
CA PRO A 353 -10.48 -9.42 -8.67
C PRO A 353 -11.27 -10.30 -9.65
N ASP A 354 -10.69 -10.58 -10.82
CA ASP A 354 -11.25 -11.58 -11.73
C ASP A 354 -10.90 -13.00 -11.24
N LEU A 355 -9.75 -13.13 -10.55
CA LEU A 355 -9.27 -14.38 -9.94
C LEU A 355 -8.63 -14.09 -8.57
N THR A 356 -9.00 -14.87 -7.57
CA THR A 356 -8.36 -14.90 -6.25
C THR A 356 -7.57 -16.19 -6.08
N LEU A 357 -6.34 -16.08 -5.58
CA LEU A 357 -5.52 -17.21 -5.15
C LEU A 357 -5.47 -17.21 -3.61
N ALA A 358 -5.81 -18.35 -3.00
CA ALA A 358 -5.75 -18.58 -1.55
C ALA A 358 -5.03 -19.92 -1.30
N LEU A 359 -3.72 -19.91 -1.55
CA LEU A 359 -2.87 -21.10 -1.57
C LEU A 359 -2.15 -21.27 -0.23
N ALA A 360 -2.27 -22.45 0.38
CA ALA A 360 -1.70 -22.76 1.69
C ALA A 360 -2.06 -21.70 2.78
N LEU A 361 -3.22 -21.07 2.68
CA LEU A 361 -3.66 -19.97 3.55
C LEU A 361 -4.71 -20.42 4.58
N VAL A 362 -5.69 -21.23 4.16
CA VAL A 362 -6.89 -21.58 4.95
C VAL A 362 -6.52 -22.12 6.34
N HIS A 363 -5.56 -23.04 6.45
CA HIS A 363 -5.15 -23.63 7.71
C HIS A 363 -4.47 -22.62 8.67
N HIS A 364 -3.81 -21.60 8.14
CA HIS A 364 -3.25 -20.52 8.96
C HIS A 364 -4.35 -19.64 9.55
N LEU A 365 -5.32 -19.25 8.74
CA LEU A 365 -6.44 -18.42 9.21
C LEU A 365 -7.36 -19.21 10.17
N ALA A 366 -7.72 -20.45 9.80
CA ALA A 366 -8.62 -21.24 10.62
C ALA A 366 -7.96 -21.72 11.92
N ILE A 367 -6.76 -22.31 11.88
CA ILE A 367 -6.13 -22.90 13.05
C ILE A 367 -5.34 -21.85 13.85
N THR A 368 -4.44 -21.11 13.21
CA THR A 368 -3.54 -20.18 13.92
C THR A 368 -4.32 -18.97 14.45
N ARG A 369 -5.20 -18.41 13.63
CA ARG A 369 -5.95 -17.19 13.93
C ARG A 369 -7.36 -17.46 14.47
N ASN A 370 -7.76 -18.74 14.57
CA ASN A 370 -9.09 -19.20 15.04
C ASN A 370 -10.26 -18.56 14.24
N LEU A 371 -10.06 -18.29 12.95
CA LEU A 371 -11.12 -17.77 12.10
C LEU A 371 -12.03 -18.94 11.67
N PRO A 372 -13.36 -18.90 11.94
CA PRO A 372 -14.25 -19.98 11.53
C PRO A 372 -14.27 -20.18 10.00
N LEU A 373 -14.25 -21.43 9.54
CA LEU A 373 -14.31 -21.73 8.10
C LEU A 373 -15.51 -21.08 7.37
N PRO A 374 -16.74 -21.03 7.96
CA PRO A 374 -17.86 -20.34 7.32
C PRO A 374 -17.56 -18.85 7.06
N GLU A 375 -17.02 -18.13 8.04
CA GLU A 375 -16.71 -16.69 7.93
C GLU A 375 -15.67 -16.43 6.84
N LEU A 376 -14.62 -17.27 6.79
CA LEU A 376 -13.59 -17.19 5.75
C LEU A 376 -14.17 -17.41 4.35
N LEU A 377 -14.99 -18.45 4.19
CA LEU A 377 -15.58 -18.79 2.89
C LEU A 377 -16.66 -17.78 2.48
N ASP A 378 -17.41 -17.20 3.43
CA ASP A 378 -18.37 -16.13 3.15
C ASP A 378 -17.65 -14.87 2.64
N TRP A 379 -16.51 -14.50 3.27
CA TRP A 379 -15.70 -13.38 2.82
C TRP A 379 -15.14 -13.62 1.41
N LEU A 380 -14.59 -14.82 1.15
CA LEU A 380 -14.06 -15.17 -0.18
C LEU A 380 -15.16 -15.17 -1.25
N ALA A 381 -16.35 -15.65 -0.92
CA ALA A 381 -17.50 -15.63 -1.84
C ALA A 381 -17.97 -14.18 -2.11
N GLY A 382 -17.92 -13.31 -1.10
CA GLY A 382 -18.26 -11.90 -1.22
C GLY A 382 -17.35 -11.09 -2.14
N LEU A 383 -16.17 -11.64 -2.52
CA LEU A 383 -15.29 -11.01 -3.53
C LEU A 383 -15.84 -11.15 -4.96
N ASP A 384 -16.81 -12.02 -5.19
CA ASP A 384 -17.46 -12.28 -6.49
C ASP A 384 -16.45 -12.57 -7.62
N SER A 385 -15.42 -13.36 -7.32
CA SER A 385 -14.34 -13.73 -8.22
C SER A 385 -14.21 -15.24 -8.39
N ALA A 386 -13.61 -15.68 -9.50
CA ALA A 386 -13.09 -17.04 -9.55
C ALA A 386 -12.05 -17.23 -8.44
N LEU A 387 -12.01 -18.43 -7.82
CA LEU A 387 -11.15 -18.68 -6.69
C LEU A 387 -10.37 -19.99 -6.90
N VAL A 388 -9.03 -19.90 -6.74
CA VAL A 388 -8.20 -21.08 -6.50
C VAL A 388 -7.91 -21.16 -5.01
N VAL A 389 -8.47 -22.14 -4.33
CA VAL A 389 -8.26 -22.35 -2.90
C VAL A 389 -7.61 -23.70 -2.64
N GLU A 390 -6.66 -23.70 -1.69
CA GLU A 390 -6.01 -24.92 -1.22
C GLU A 390 -6.47 -25.26 0.18
N PHE A 391 -7.02 -26.47 0.34
CA PHE A 391 -7.27 -27.06 1.65
C PHE A 391 -6.09 -27.93 2.05
N VAL A 392 -5.60 -27.75 3.27
CA VAL A 392 -4.53 -28.54 3.89
C VAL A 392 -5.16 -29.41 4.97
N ASP A 393 -5.11 -30.75 4.77
CA ASP A 393 -5.73 -31.72 5.67
C ASP A 393 -5.10 -31.67 7.07
N PRO A 394 -5.85 -31.94 8.14
CA PRO A 394 -5.32 -32.08 9.50
C PRO A 394 -4.16 -33.08 9.63
N ALA A 395 -4.07 -34.09 8.74
CA ALA A 395 -2.98 -35.04 8.71
C ALA A 395 -1.70 -34.54 8.01
N ASP A 396 -1.72 -33.35 7.40
CA ASP A 396 -0.52 -32.71 6.87
C ASP A 396 0.40 -32.29 8.03
N GLU A 397 1.71 -32.44 7.87
CA GLU A 397 2.70 -32.14 8.91
C GLU A 397 2.61 -30.70 9.42
N MET A 398 2.31 -29.74 8.53
CA MET A 398 2.18 -28.34 8.91
C MET A 398 0.92 -28.12 9.71
N ALA A 399 -0.23 -28.65 9.26
CA ALA A 399 -1.49 -28.57 10.02
C ALA A 399 -1.34 -29.22 11.38
N GLN A 400 -0.67 -30.39 11.47
CA GLN A 400 -0.38 -31.05 12.74
C GLN A 400 0.43 -30.17 13.70
N ARG A 401 1.49 -29.50 13.21
CA ARG A 401 2.30 -28.56 14.02
C ARG A 401 1.43 -27.42 14.57
N LEU A 402 0.56 -26.86 13.75
CA LEU A 402 -0.36 -25.79 14.17
C LEU A 402 -1.39 -26.29 15.20
N LEU A 403 -1.97 -27.46 14.97
CA LEU A 403 -2.95 -28.08 15.86
C LEU A 403 -2.33 -28.47 17.20
N ALA A 404 -1.09 -28.98 17.21
CA ALA A 404 -0.37 -29.34 18.43
C ALA A 404 -0.14 -28.15 19.38
N ALA A 405 -0.11 -26.92 18.85
CA ALA A 405 -0.02 -25.68 19.63
C ALA A 405 -1.36 -25.20 20.20
N LYS A 406 -2.46 -25.92 19.91
CA LYS A 406 -3.83 -25.56 20.33
C LYS A 406 -4.37 -26.56 21.35
N ARG A 407 -5.42 -26.14 22.06
CA ARG A 407 -6.15 -27.05 22.97
C ARG A 407 -6.79 -28.18 22.15
N ALA A 408 -6.63 -29.41 22.61
CA ALA A 408 -7.25 -30.56 21.96
C ALA A 408 -8.77 -30.37 21.76
N GLY A 409 -9.25 -30.69 20.57
CA GLY A 409 -10.66 -30.59 20.18
C GLY A 409 -11.15 -29.18 19.83
N LEU A 410 -10.32 -28.13 19.94
CA LEU A 410 -10.74 -26.75 19.61
C LEU A 410 -11.10 -26.58 18.12
N HIS A 411 -10.45 -27.31 17.22
CA HIS A 411 -10.65 -27.27 15.78
C HIS A 411 -11.17 -28.63 15.26
N ALA A 412 -12.13 -29.24 15.97
CA ALA A 412 -12.73 -30.53 15.55
C ALA A 412 -13.54 -30.41 14.23
N ASP A 413 -13.93 -29.20 13.89
CA ASP A 413 -14.62 -28.84 12.64
C ASP A 413 -13.66 -28.52 11.48
N TYR A 414 -12.35 -28.46 11.73
CA TYR A 414 -11.35 -28.31 10.67
C TYR A 414 -11.08 -29.69 10.03
N ASP A 415 -11.95 -30.03 9.09
CA ASP A 415 -11.97 -31.33 8.39
C ASP A 415 -12.33 -31.13 6.93
N ARG A 416 -11.79 -31.98 6.03
CA ARG A 416 -11.99 -31.89 4.58
C ARG A 416 -13.46 -31.96 4.19
N SER A 417 -14.22 -32.88 4.79
CA SER A 417 -15.64 -33.06 4.45
C SER A 417 -16.48 -31.84 4.86
N VAL A 418 -16.16 -31.23 5.99
CA VAL A 418 -16.77 -29.98 6.44
C VAL A 418 -16.41 -28.84 5.49
N PHE A 419 -15.14 -28.70 5.13
CA PHE A 419 -14.69 -27.68 4.19
C PHE A 419 -15.37 -27.81 2.81
N GLU A 420 -15.36 -29.03 2.22
CA GLU A 420 -15.97 -29.28 0.91
C GLU A 420 -17.48 -29.01 0.91
N ARG A 421 -18.20 -29.37 1.99
CA ARG A 421 -19.62 -29.05 2.13
C ARG A 421 -19.84 -27.53 2.17
N LEU A 422 -19.10 -26.81 3.02
CA LEU A 422 -19.21 -25.36 3.15
C LEU A 422 -18.81 -24.63 1.85
N LEU A 423 -17.77 -25.13 1.16
CA LEU A 423 -17.35 -24.62 -0.14
C LEU A 423 -18.46 -24.81 -1.18
N GLY A 424 -19.07 -26.02 -1.23
CA GLY A 424 -20.15 -26.34 -2.16
C GLY A 424 -21.45 -25.57 -1.92
N GLU A 425 -21.69 -25.08 -0.71
CA GLU A 425 -22.82 -24.19 -0.39
C GLU A 425 -22.70 -22.82 -1.05
N ARG A 426 -21.46 -22.33 -1.25
CA ARG A 426 -21.13 -20.97 -1.73
C ARG A 426 -20.64 -20.92 -3.16
N PHE A 427 -19.99 -21.99 -3.59
CA PHE A 427 -19.30 -22.06 -4.87
C PHE A 427 -19.71 -23.28 -5.69
N GLY A 428 -19.63 -23.16 -7.01
CA GLY A 428 -19.59 -24.28 -7.94
C GLY A 428 -18.15 -24.72 -8.18
N VAL A 429 -17.85 -26.01 -7.91
CA VAL A 429 -16.52 -26.58 -8.14
C VAL A 429 -16.35 -26.90 -9.62
N GLU A 430 -15.34 -26.30 -10.26
CA GLU A 430 -15.01 -26.55 -11.68
C GLU A 430 -13.90 -27.57 -11.87
N ARG A 431 -12.93 -27.58 -10.95
CA ARG A 431 -11.78 -28.51 -11.00
C ARG A 431 -11.25 -28.76 -9.60
N THR A 432 -10.79 -29.99 -9.38
CA THR A 432 -10.12 -30.40 -8.15
C THR A 432 -8.83 -31.15 -8.49
N GLU A 433 -7.79 -30.99 -7.68
CA GLU A 433 -6.54 -31.74 -7.80
C GLU A 433 -5.95 -32.07 -6.43
N GLU A 434 -5.67 -33.33 -6.19
CA GLU A 434 -5.07 -33.81 -4.95
C GLU A 434 -3.54 -33.82 -5.05
N LEU A 435 -2.88 -33.29 -4.04
CA LEU A 435 -1.42 -33.25 -3.86
C LEU A 435 -1.05 -33.91 -2.55
N ALA A 436 0.25 -34.22 -2.37
CA ALA A 436 0.78 -34.80 -1.13
C ALA A 436 0.01 -36.05 -0.68
N ALA A 437 -0.27 -36.97 -1.62
CA ALA A 437 -1.07 -38.19 -1.38
C ALA A 437 -2.45 -37.91 -0.73
N GLY A 438 -3.14 -36.87 -1.20
CA GLY A 438 -4.46 -36.46 -0.71
C GLY A 438 -4.49 -35.57 0.53
N ARG A 439 -3.31 -35.27 1.13
CA ARG A 439 -3.21 -34.37 2.30
C ARG A 439 -3.38 -32.90 1.96
N ARG A 440 -3.33 -32.54 0.68
CA ARG A 440 -3.59 -31.19 0.17
C ARG A 440 -4.44 -31.28 -1.07
N VAL A 441 -5.41 -30.39 -1.16
CA VAL A 441 -6.37 -30.41 -2.28
C VAL A 441 -6.54 -28.98 -2.80
N LEU A 442 -6.39 -28.84 -4.11
CA LEU A 442 -6.64 -27.60 -4.83
C LEU A 442 -8.04 -27.65 -5.44
N TYR A 443 -8.76 -26.56 -5.33
CA TYR A 443 -10.07 -26.35 -5.94
C TYR A 443 -10.07 -25.09 -6.78
N LEU A 444 -10.50 -25.19 -8.03
CA LEU A 444 -10.92 -24.03 -8.84
C LEU A 444 -12.44 -23.96 -8.74
N VAL A 445 -12.95 -22.84 -8.25
CA VAL A 445 -14.37 -22.64 -7.97
C VAL A 445 -14.86 -21.26 -8.42
N ARG A 446 -16.16 -21.12 -8.65
CA ARG A 446 -16.84 -19.84 -8.91
C ARG A 446 -17.98 -19.64 -7.94
N PRO A 447 -18.26 -18.39 -7.51
CA PRO A 447 -19.45 -18.06 -6.74
C PRO A 447 -20.71 -18.55 -7.44
N ARG A 448 -21.72 -18.92 -6.63
CA ARG A 448 -23.02 -19.39 -7.13
C ARG A 448 -23.98 -18.25 -7.40
#